data_045b235c60671f5fda3127335705290e
#
_entry.id   045b235c60671f5fda3127335705290e
#
_cell.length_a   1.000
_cell.length_b   1.000
_cell.length_c   1.000
_cell.angle_alpha   90.00
_cell.angle_beta   90.00
_cell.angle_gamma   90.00
#
_symmetry.space_group_name_H-M   'P 1'
#
loop_
_entity.id
_entity.type
_entity.pdbx_description
1 polymer ?
#
loop_
_entity_poly.entity_id
_entity_poly.type
_entity_poly.pdbx_seq_one_letter_code
_entity_poly.pdbx_strand_id
1 'polypeptide(L)'
;QIFSIENVEWPPLLPGCVDMDLENSKKCFKEKLNLFIKKNVRYPRKAKDSGIKSIVFVEITIENDGSIYSYNILGPEIFRKESERLIKKIPILEPGFVNDNPVAVTYTIPVVFESK
;
A
#
# COMPACT_ATOMS: atom_id res chain seq x y z
N GLN A 1 -17.60 7.09 -4.67
CA GLN A 1 -17.22 6.06 -5.62
C GLN A 1 -15.76 5.63 -5.41
N ILE A 2 -15.49 4.34 -5.48
CA ILE A 2 -14.15 3.78 -5.26
C ILE A 2 -13.62 3.22 -6.59
N PHE A 3 -12.39 3.59 -6.93
CA PHE A 3 -11.73 3.13 -8.14
C PHE A 3 -10.58 2.19 -7.77
N SER A 4 -10.33 1.18 -8.61
CA SER A 4 -9.09 0.41 -8.48
C SER A 4 -7.94 1.24 -9.02
N ILE A 5 -6.72 0.88 -8.64
CA ILE A 5 -5.53 1.56 -9.16
C ILE A 5 -5.45 1.46 -10.69
N GLU A 6 -6.02 0.41 -11.27
CA GLU A 6 -6.00 0.23 -12.72
C GLU A 6 -7.00 1.16 -13.43
N ASN A 7 -8.08 1.53 -12.77
CA ASN A 7 -9.17 2.32 -13.37
C ASN A 7 -9.17 3.79 -13.00
N VAL A 8 -8.44 4.19 -11.97
CA VAL A 8 -8.35 5.60 -11.60
C VAL A 8 -7.60 6.37 -12.69
N GLU A 9 -7.98 7.62 -12.94
CA GLU A 9 -7.29 8.44 -13.91
C GLU A 9 -5.88 8.82 -13.41
N TRP A 10 -5.80 9.41 -12.21
CA TRP A 10 -4.54 9.72 -11.57
C TRP A 10 -4.43 8.97 -10.25
N PRO A 11 -3.33 8.22 -10.04
CA PRO A 11 -3.17 7.48 -8.79
C PRO A 11 -2.87 8.42 -7.63
N PRO A 12 -2.99 7.94 -6.39
CA PRO A 12 -2.51 8.71 -5.24
C PRO A 12 -1.03 9.04 -5.42
N LEU A 13 -0.59 10.16 -4.85
CA LEU A 13 0.76 10.63 -5.00
C LEU A 13 1.65 10.22 -3.83
N LEU A 14 2.80 9.65 -4.16
CA LEU A 14 3.85 9.29 -3.19
C LEU A 14 5.08 10.17 -3.43
N PRO A 15 5.94 10.33 -2.39
CA PRO A 15 7.21 11.01 -2.58
C PRO A 15 8.01 10.37 -3.72
N GLY A 16 8.60 11.20 -4.56
CA GLY A 16 9.38 10.74 -5.70
C GLY A 16 8.59 10.53 -6.99
N CYS A 17 7.27 10.78 -6.95
CA CYS A 17 6.39 10.56 -8.10
C CYS A 17 5.77 11.86 -8.65
N VAL A 18 6.36 13.00 -8.31
CA VAL A 18 5.84 14.31 -8.73
C VAL A 18 6.16 14.59 -10.20
N ASP A 19 5.27 15.31 -10.87
CA ASP A 19 5.46 15.80 -12.25
C ASP A 19 5.67 14.69 -13.29
N MET A 20 4.87 13.64 -13.20
CA MET A 20 4.91 12.55 -14.16
C MET A 20 3.64 12.51 -15.00
N ASP A 21 3.75 11.94 -16.20
CA ASP A 21 2.57 11.68 -17.01
C ASP A 21 1.75 10.55 -16.40
N LEU A 22 0.56 10.32 -16.94
CA LEU A 22 -0.39 9.35 -16.39
C LEU A 22 0.17 7.94 -16.29
N GLU A 23 0.78 7.45 -17.34
CA GLU A 23 1.33 6.09 -17.37
C GLU A 23 2.46 5.91 -16.36
N ASN A 24 3.40 6.85 -16.33
CA ASN A 24 4.52 6.79 -15.41
C ASN A 24 4.11 7.04 -13.97
N SER A 25 3.05 7.82 -13.74
CA SER A 25 2.50 8.03 -12.40
C SER A 25 2.01 6.73 -11.77
N LYS A 26 1.28 5.93 -12.52
CA LYS A 26 0.77 4.64 -12.00
C LYS A 26 1.90 3.66 -11.71
N LYS A 27 2.87 3.59 -12.61
CA LYS A 27 4.04 2.76 -12.43
C LYS A 27 4.84 3.20 -11.21
N CYS A 28 5.04 4.51 -11.06
CA CYS A 28 5.76 5.08 -9.92
C CYS A 28 5.06 4.76 -8.60
N PHE A 29 3.73 4.92 -8.54
CA PHE A 29 2.97 4.60 -7.35
C PHE A 29 3.23 3.16 -6.89
N LYS A 30 3.09 2.21 -7.80
CA LYS A 30 3.29 0.78 -7.49
C LYS A 30 4.72 0.49 -7.04
N GLU A 31 5.71 0.99 -7.78
CA GLU A 31 7.11 0.75 -7.48
C GLU A 31 7.53 1.38 -6.15
N LYS A 32 7.15 2.63 -5.92
CA LYS A 32 7.53 3.33 -4.69
C LYS A 32 6.84 2.74 -3.46
N LEU A 33 5.58 2.36 -3.60
CA LEU A 33 4.87 1.74 -2.49
C LEU A 33 5.47 0.38 -2.13
N ASN A 34 5.73 -0.45 -3.13
CA ASN A 34 6.35 -1.76 -2.90
C ASN A 34 7.74 -1.61 -2.28
N LEU A 35 8.52 -0.63 -2.74
CA LEU A 35 9.83 -0.35 -2.18
C LEU A 35 9.74 0.12 -0.73
N PHE A 36 8.77 0.99 -0.42
CA PHE A 36 8.52 1.46 0.94
C PHE A 36 8.25 0.28 1.87
N ILE A 37 7.36 -0.62 1.47
CA ILE A 37 7.01 -1.80 2.26
C ILE A 37 8.25 -2.69 2.48
N LYS A 38 8.99 -2.97 1.42
CA LYS A 38 10.18 -3.81 1.48
C LYS A 38 11.25 -3.25 2.42
N LYS A 39 11.41 -1.94 2.43
CA LYS A 39 12.39 -1.27 3.31
C LYS A 39 11.96 -1.22 4.76
N ASN A 40 10.66 -1.20 5.04
CA ASN A 40 10.15 -0.94 6.37
C ASN A 40 9.56 -2.16 7.08
N VAL A 41 9.32 -3.26 6.36
CA VAL A 41 8.74 -4.46 6.94
C VAL A 41 9.69 -5.07 7.99
N ARG A 42 9.10 -5.46 9.13
CA ARG A 42 9.82 -6.14 10.21
C ARG A 42 9.21 -7.49 10.43
N TYR A 43 10.06 -8.51 10.54
CA TYR A 43 9.57 -9.85 10.84
C TYR A 43 9.13 -9.90 12.31
N PRO A 44 7.88 -10.28 12.61
CA PRO A 44 7.40 -10.30 14.00
C PRO A 44 8.23 -11.23 14.88
N ARG A 45 8.56 -10.77 16.07
CA ARG A 45 9.35 -11.54 17.01
C ARG A 45 8.72 -12.90 17.34
N LYS A 46 7.40 -12.93 17.46
CA LYS A 46 6.65 -14.17 17.75
C LYS A 46 6.76 -15.22 16.65
N ALA A 47 7.04 -14.80 15.41
CA ALA A 47 7.16 -15.70 14.28
C ALA A 47 8.60 -16.15 14.02
N LYS A 48 9.58 -15.52 14.66
CA LYS A 48 11.00 -15.78 14.39
C LYS A 48 11.41 -17.23 14.56
N ASP A 49 10.99 -17.84 15.66
CA ASP A 49 11.38 -19.21 15.98
C ASP A 49 10.62 -20.26 15.16
N SER A 50 9.51 -19.87 14.57
CA SER A 50 8.71 -20.77 13.74
C SER A 50 9.25 -20.93 12.33
N GLY A 51 10.07 -19.96 11.85
CA GLY A 51 10.59 -19.94 10.48
C GLY A 51 9.52 -19.82 9.41
N ILE A 52 8.33 -19.34 9.77
CA ILE A 52 7.22 -19.20 8.83
C ILE A 52 7.56 -18.18 7.75
N LYS A 53 7.41 -18.58 6.49
CA LYS A 53 7.49 -17.68 5.36
C LYS A 53 6.08 -17.49 4.83
N SER A 54 5.70 -16.26 4.53
CA SER A 54 4.35 -16.01 4.03
C SER A 54 4.32 -14.74 3.20
N ILE A 55 3.38 -14.71 2.28
CA ILE A 55 3.01 -13.46 1.59
C ILE A 55 1.64 -13.08 2.15
N VAL A 56 1.57 -11.90 2.74
CA VAL A 56 0.32 -11.35 3.26
C VAL A 56 -0.18 -10.32 2.27
N PHE A 57 -1.43 -10.44 1.85
CA PHE A 57 -2.02 -9.47 0.93
C PHE A 57 -2.77 -8.42 1.72
N VAL A 58 -2.36 -7.18 1.58
CA VAL A 58 -2.96 -6.06 2.31
C VAL A 58 -3.70 -5.19 1.31
N GLU A 59 -5.03 -5.29 1.31
CA GLU A 59 -5.87 -4.46 0.47
C GLU A 59 -6.18 -3.17 1.23
N ILE A 60 -5.78 -2.04 0.67
CA ILE A 60 -6.02 -0.73 1.28
C ILE A 60 -6.97 0.08 0.42
N THR A 61 -7.72 0.98 1.08
CA THR A 61 -8.50 2.01 0.39
C THR A 61 -7.92 3.36 0.79
N ILE A 62 -7.37 4.08 -0.18
CA ILE A 62 -6.86 5.43 0.04
C ILE A 62 -8.04 6.36 -0.26
N GLU A 63 -8.55 7.01 0.78
CA GLU A 63 -9.75 7.84 0.70
C GLU A 63 -9.53 9.10 -0.13
N ASN A 64 -10.61 9.81 -0.44
CA ASN A 64 -10.54 11.02 -1.24
C ASN A 64 -9.81 12.19 -0.56
N ASP A 65 -9.46 12.05 0.70
CA ASP A 65 -8.62 13.02 1.43
C ASP A 65 -7.19 12.52 1.62
N GLY A 66 -6.84 11.36 1.05
CA GLY A 66 -5.51 10.76 1.16
C GLY A 66 -5.31 9.87 2.37
N SER A 67 -6.29 9.76 3.26
CA SER A 67 -6.18 8.92 4.46
C SER A 67 -6.47 7.46 4.15
N ILE A 68 -6.00 6.56 5.01
CA ILE A 68 -6.25 5.13 4.88
C ILE A 68 -6.92 4.64 6.16
N TYR A 69 -8.24 4.50 6.13
CA TYR A 69 -9.02 4.00 7.26
C TYR A 69 -9.47 2.55 7.05
N SER A 70 -9.72 2.17 5.80
CA SER A 70 -10.25 0.85 5.47
C SER A 70 -9.18 -0.02 4.85
N TYR A 71 -9.04 -1.24 5.37
CA TYR A 71 -8.09 -2.21 4.83
C TYR A 71 -8.51 -3.63 5.20
N ASN A 72 -8.09 -4.58 4.38
CA ASN A 72 -8.24 -6.02 4.65
C ASN A 72 -6.87 -6.67 4.61
N ILE A 73 -6.56 -7.46 5.63
CA ILE A 73 -5.29 -8.16 5.72
C ILE A 73 -5.57 -9.65 5.58
N LEU A 74 -5.05 -10.24 4.50
CA LEU A 74 -5.26 -11.65 4.17
C LEU A 74 -3.95 -12.41 4.37
N GLY A 75 -3.89 -13.21 5.42
CA GLY A 75 -2.72 -14.00 5.77
C GLY A 75 -2.76 -14.44 7.23
N PRO A 76 -1.71 -15.12 7.69
CA PRO A 76 -1.67 -15.60 9.07
C PRO A 76 -1.79 -14.46 10.08
N GLU A 77 -2.55 -14.68 11.12
CA GLU A 77 -2.84 -13.69 12.17
C GLU A 77 -1.57 -13.10 12.80
N ILE A 78 -0.52 -13.90 12.88
CA ILE A 78 0.75 -13.49 13.49
C ILE A 78 1.38 -12.27 12.80
N PHE A 79 1.03 -12.01 11.53
CA PHE A 79 1.56 -10.88 10.76
C PHE A 79 0.64 -9.66 10.73
N ARG A 80 -0.51 -9.74 11.40
CA ARG A 80 -1.52 -8.68 11.34
C ARG A 80 -1.04 -7.34 11.91
N LYS A 81 -0.48 -7.37 13.11
CA LYS A 81 -0.03 -6.13 13.76
C LYS A 81 1.06 -5.41 12.97
N GLU A 82 1.99 -6.16 12.39
CA GLU A 82 3.04 -5.58 11.59
C GLU A 82 2.46 -4.99 10.30
N SER A 83 1.51 -5.68 9.68
CA SER A 83 0.83 -5.16 8.49
C SER A 83 0.11 -3.86 8.79
N GLU A 84 -0.58 -3.77 9.93
CA GLU A 84 -1.26 -2.54 10.36
C GLU A 84 -0.28 -1.41 10.61
N ARG A 85 0.85 -1.72 11.22
CA ARG A 85 1.90 -0.71 11.45
C ARG A 85 2.41 -0.12 10.13
N LEU A 86 2.62 -0.98 9.13
CA LEU A 86 3.09 -0.54 7.81
C LEU A 86 2.08 0.37 7.13
N ILE A 87 0.80 -0.01 7.15
CA ILE A 87 -0.27 0.80 6.55
C ILE A 87 -0.27 2.22 7.10
N LYS A 88 -0.12 2.36 8.41
CA LYS A 88 -0.15 3.67 9.07
C LYS A 88 1.02 4.56 8.71
N LYS A 89 2.08 4.01 8.16
CA LYS A 89 3.29 4.75 7.80
C LYS A 89 3.38 5.09 6.32
N ILE A 90 2.44 4.64 5.51
CA ILE A 90 2.46 4.93 4.08
C ILE A 90 2.34 6.43 3.84
N PRO A 91 3.31 7.06 3.16
CA PRO A 91 3.37 8.52 3.04
C PRO A 91 2.58 9.04 1.84
N ILE A 92 1.25 8.99 1.92
CA ILE A 92 0.40 9.51 0.85
C ILE A 92 0.42 11.03 0.90
N LEU A 93 0.81 11.68 -0.20
CA LEU A 93 0.85 13.13 -0.31
C LEU A 93 -0.46 13.72 -0.83
N GLU A 94 -1.10 13.01 -1.78
CA GLU A 94 -2.37 13.44 -2.36
C GLU A 94 -3.22 12.22 -2.70
N PRO A 95 -4.56 12.35 -2.71
CA PRO A 95 -5.43 11.26 -3.12
C PRO A 95 -5.37 11.03 -4.63
N GLY A 96 -6.08 10.03 -5.12
CA GLY A 96 -6.29 9.84 -6.55
C GLY A 96 -7.30 10.82 -7.09
N PHE A 97 -7.30 11.02 -8.41
CA PHE A 97 -8.21 11.96 -9.08
C PHE A 97 -8.84 11.34 -10.32
N VAL A 98 -10.08 11.69 -10.56
CA VAL A 98 -10.80 11.42 -11.81
C VAL A 98 -11.57 12.70 -12.17
N ASN A 99 -11.37 13.21 -13.39
CA ASN A 99 -12.00 14.45 -13.86
C ASN A 99 -11.78 15.62 -12.87
N ASP A 100 -10.55 15.74 -12.38
CA ASP A 100 -10.13 16.78 -11.42
C ASP A 100 -10.80 16.70 -10.05
N ASN A 101 -11.52 15.61 -9.76
CA ASN A 101 -12.13 15.39 -8.46
C ASN A 101 -11.36 14.35 -7.68
N PRO A 102 -11.09 14.57 -6.38
CA PRO A 102 -10.43 13.56 -5.55
C PRO A 102 -11.38 12.38 -5.35
N VAL A 103 -10.82 11.17 -5.47
CA VAL A 103 -11.59 9.93 -5.36
C VAL A 103 -10.87 8.93 -4.48
N ALA A 104 -11.63 7.98 -3.96
CA ALA A 104 -11.06 6.87 -3.20
C ALA A 104 -10.49 5.84 -4.17
N VAL A 105 -9.34 5.25 -3.81
CA VAL A 105 -8.64 4.27 -4.65
C VAL A 105 -8.25 3.05 -3.83
N THR A 106 -8.51 1.86 -4.37
CA THR A 106 -8.08 0.61 -3.75
C THR A 106 -6.82 0.09 -4.41
N TYR A 107 -5.95 -0.52 -3.60
CA TYR A 107 -4.75 -1.19 -4.08
C TYR A 107 -4.42 -2.34 -3.13
N THR A 108 -3.96 -3.47 -3.70
CA THR A 108 -3.55 -4.62 -2.91
C THR A 108 -2.03 -4.71 -2.89
N ILE A 109 -1.46 -4.69 -1.69
CA ILE A 109 -0.02 -4.72 -1.49
C ILE A 109 0.38 -6.13 -1.07
N PRO A 110 1.30 -6.79 -1.79
CA PRO A 110 1.89 -8.05 -1.33
C PRO A 110 3.00 -7.72 -0.33
N VAL A 111 2.89 -8.23 0.88
CA VAL A 111 3.93 -8.05 1.91
C VAL A 111 4.59 -9.40 2.15
N VAL A 112 5.88 -9.49 1.82
CA VAL A 112 6.64 -10.73 1.98
C VAL A 112 7.25 -10.78 3.36
N PHE A 113 6.88 -11.80 4.14
CA PHE A 113 7.45 -12.06 5.45
C PHE A 113 8.39 -13.26 5.35
N GLU A 114 9.66 -13.01 5.55
CA GLU A 114 10.66 -14.05 5.53
C GLU A 114 11.71 -13.75 6.59
N SER A 115 12.04 -14.75 7.38
CA SER A 115 13.07 -14.59 8.39
C SER A 115 14.45 -14.78 7.75
N LYS A 116 15.42 -14.00 8.18
CA LYS A 116 16.79 -14.13 7.72
C LYS A 116 17.58 -15.15 8.54
#